data_4b7cef4b908094cacf5d4b40fd0c8f81
#
_entry.id   4b7cef4b908094cacf5d4b40fd0c8f81
#
_cell.length_a   1.000
_cell.length_b   1.000
_cell.length_c   1.000
_cell.angle_alpha   90.00
_cell.angle_beta   90.00
_cell.angle_gamma   90.00
#
_symmetry.space_group_name_H-M   'P 1'
#
loop_
_entity.id
_entity.type
_entity.pdbx_description
1 polymer ?
#
loop_
_entity_poly.entity_id
_entity_poly.type
_entity_poly.pdbx_seq_one_letter_code
_entity_poly.pdbx_strand_id
1 'polypeptide(L)' 'MERYLIIKTRDELLRIKIGQILYFEADRNYTKLLLSNGIQFTFAINIGKIEEILEAGRWL' A
#
# COMPACT_ATOMS: atom_id res chain seq x y z
N MET A 1 6.80 -18.14 1.45
CA MET A 1 5.43 -17.76 1.88
C MET A 1 5.17 -16.31 1.50
N GLU A 2 4.12 -16.08 0.74
CA GLU A 2 3.79 -14.73 0.32
C GLU A 2 3.11 -13.95 1.42
N ARG A 3 3.44 -12.66 1.49
CA ARG A 3 2.79 -11.75 2.42
C ARG A 3 2.06 -10.68 1.64
N TYR A 4 0.98 -10.21 2.21
CA TYR A 4 0.12 -9.22 1.58
C TYR A 4 0.01 -7.97 2.44
N LEU A 5 0.02 -6.83 1.79
CA LEU A 5 -0.32 -5.57 2.43
C LEU A 5 -1.82 -5.39 2.26
N ILE A 6 -2.51 -5.17 3.38
CA ILE A 6 -3.95 -4.94 3.37
C ILE A 6 -4.18 -3.45 3.58
N ILE A 7 -4.78 -2.81 2.59
CA ILE A 7 -5.12 -1.39 2.66
C ILE A 7 -6.63 -1.26 2.59
N LYS A 8 -7.22 -0.75 3.66
CA LYS A 8 -8.65 -0.51 3.74
C LYS A 8 -8.90 0.98 3.64
N THR A 9 -9.61 1.39 2.60
CA THR A 9 -10.09 2.76 2.44
C THR A 9 -11.58 2.78 2.70
N ARG A 10 -12.19 3.97 2.60
CA ARG A 10 -13.63 4.12 2.79
C ARG A 10 -14.43 3.20 1.85
N ASP A 11 -14.01 3.10 0.60
CA ASP A 11 -14.76 2.42 -0.44
C ASP A 11 -14.13 1.12 -0.93
N GLU A 12 -12.92 0.82 -0.49
CA GLU A 12 -12.16 -0.30 -1.03
C GLU A 12 -11.41 -1.06 0.04
N LEU A 13 -11.20 -2.32 -0.24
CA LEU A 13 -10.26 -3.16 0.48
C LEU A 13 -9.28 -3.71 -0.54
N LEU A 14 -8.01 -3.37 -0.40
CA LEU A 14 -6.97 -3.79 -1.33
C LEU A 14 -6.03 -4.76 -0.66
N ARG A 15 -5.71 -5.80 -1.38
CA ARG A 15 -4.81 -6.84 -0.94
C ARG A 15 -3.69 -6.95 -1.96
N ILE A 16 -2.50 -6.52 -1.57
CA ILE A 16 -1.38 -6.39 -2.49
C ILE A 16 -0.22 -7.26 -2.03
N LYS A 17 0.32 -8.07 -2.93
CA LYS A 17 1.49 -8.88 -2.62
C LYS A 17 2.69 -7.99 -2.37
N ILE A 18 3.28 -8.10 -1.19
CA ILE A 18 4.42 -7.27 -0.81
C ILE A 18 5.60 -7.49 -1.76
N GLY A 19 5.82 -8.71 -2.20
CA GLY A 19 6.89 -9.02 -3.14
C GLY A 19 6.77 -8.35 -4.51
N GLN A 20 5.60 -7.82 -4.84
CA GLN A 20 5.37 -7.13 -6.10
C GLN A 20 5.47 -5.61 -5.98
N ILE A 21 5.65 -5.09 -4.78
CA ILE A 21 5.73 -3.66 -4.55
C ILE A 21 7.14 -3.18 -4.89
N LEU A 22 7.25 -2.22 -5.82
CA LEU A 22 8.52 -1.58 -6.13
C LEU A 22 8.78 -0.42 -5.18
N TYR A 23 7.81 0.47 -5.01
CA TYR A 23 7.96 1.59 -4.10
C TYR A 23 6.63 2.26 -3.80
N PHE A 24 6.65 3.07 -2.75
CA PHE A 24 5.59 4.00 -2.41
C PHE A 24 6.09 5.41 -2.65
N GLU A 25 5.21 6.28 -3.08
CA GLU A 25 5.53 7.69 -3.29
C GLU A 25 4.47 8.56 -2.63
N ALA A 26 4.91 9.47 -1.78
CA ALA A 26 4.01 10.41 -1.13
C ALA A 26 3.71 11.57 -2.07
N ASP A 27 2.44 11.95 -2.19
CA ASP A 27 2.00 13.06 -2.99
C ASP A 27 0.88 13.77 -2.23
N ARG A 28 1.25 14.71 -1.38
CA ARG A 28 0.36 15.44 -0.48
C ARG A 28 -0.39 14.47 0.44
N ASN A 29 -1.72 14.39 0.31
CA ASN A 29 -2.54 13.49 1.11
C ASN A 29 -2.78 12.14 0.42
N TYR A 30 -2.05 11.89 -0.66
CA TYR A 30 -2.18 10.65 -1.42
C TYR A 30 -0.90 9.85 -1.33
N THR A 31 -1.06 8.55 -1.47
CA THR A 31 0.09 7.65 -1.61
C THR A 31 -0.05 6.92 -2.93
N LYS A 32 1.01 6.96 -3.72
CA LYS A 32 1.10 6.19 -4.96
C LYS A 32 1.88 4.92 -4.70
N LEU A 33 1.40 3.84 -5.24
CA LEU A 33 2.02 2.53 -5.11
C LEU A 33 2.31 1.99 -6.50
N LEU A 34 3.57 1.71 -6.79
CA LEU A 34 3.96 1.11 -8.06
C LEU A 34 4.31 -0.35 -7.86
N LEU A 35 3.72 -1.21 -8.68
CA LEU A 35 3.98 -2.64 -8.68
C LEU A 35 4.93 -3.03 -9.81
N SER A 36 5.58 -4.17 -9.65
CA SER A 36 6.54 -4.70 -10.62
C SER A 36 5.93 -4.99 -11.98
N ASN A 37 4.63 -5.22 -12.05
CA ASN A 37 3.93 -5.46 -13.32
C ASN A 37 3.51 -4.17 -14.03
N GLY A 38 3.92 -3.01 -13.51
CA GLY A 38 3.60 -1.70 -14.10
C GLY A 38 2.30 -1.09 -13.64
N ILE A 39 1.51 -1.80 -12.84
CA ILE A 39 0.26 -1.26 -12.30
C ILE A 39 0.58 -0.25 -11.22
N GLN A 40 -0.12 0.88 -11.26
CA GLN A 40 0.02 1.92 -10.27
C GLN A 40 -1.33 2.18 -9.60
N PHE A 41 -1.31 2.22 -8.27
CA PHE A 41 -2.49 2.59 -7.48
C PHE A 41 -2.23 3.94 -6.83
N THR A 42 -3.30 4.70 -6.64
CA THR A 42 -3.26 5.96 -5.89
C THR A 42 -4.33 5.90 -4.82
N PHE A 43 -3.93 6.10 -3.58
CA PHE A 43 -4.84 6.04 -2.44
C PHE A 43 -4.95 7.40 -1.78
N ALA A 44 -6.14 7.74 -1.32
CA ALA A 44 -6.35 8.92 -0.49
C ALA A 44 -5.96 8.62 0.96
N ILE A 45 -4.75 8.09 1.14
CA ILE A 45 -4.18 7.74 2.44
C ILE A 45 -2.79 8.34 2.52
N ASN A 46 -2.51 8.97 3.63
CA ASN A 46 -1.22 9.55 3.94
C ASN A 46 -0.17 8.44 4.08
N ILE A 47 1.06 8.68 3.57
CA ILE A 47 2.11 7.67 3.61
C ILE A 47 2.50 7.28 5.04
N GLY A 48 2.36 8.20 5.99
CA GLY A 48 2.59 7.87 7.40
C GLY A 48 1.64 6.80 7.91
N LYS A 49 0.42 6.76 7.38
CA LYS A 49 -0.55 5.73 7.71
C LYS A 49 -0.12 4.37 7.19
N ILE A 50 0.47 4.34 6.00
CA ILE A 50 1.02 3.11 5.43
C ILE A 50 2.16 2.60 6.31
N GLU A 51 3.03 3.49 6.76
CA GLU A 51 4.13 3.12 7.65
C GLU A 51 3.61 2.53 8.96
N GLU A 52 2.56 3.11 9.54
CA GLU A 52 1.94 2.57 10.74
C GLU A 52 1.42 1.15 10.53
N ILE A 53 0.80 0.89 9.40
CA ILE A 53 0.27 -0.43 9.06
C ILE A 53 1.42 -1.44 8.99
N LEU A 54 2.52 -1.08 8.35
CA LEU A 54 3.68 -1.96 8.22
C LEU A 54 4.35 -2.22 9.56
N GLU A 55 4.54 -1.17 10.37
CA GLU A 55 5.18 -1.28 11.68
C GLU A 55 4.33 -2.10 12.65
N ALA A 56 3.03 -1.98 12.57
CA ALA A 56 2.12 -2.73 13.43
C ALA A 56 1.98 -4.20 13.02
N GLY A 57 2.62 -4.61 11.92
CA GLY A 57 2.51 -5.97 11.43
C GLY A 57 1.12 -6.33 10.93
N ARG A 58 0.34 -5.35 10.52
CA ARG A 58 -1.02 -5.56 10.00
C ARG A 58 -1.00 -5.95 8.53
N TRP A 59 -0.10 -6.84 8.22
CA TRP A 59 0.01 -7.34 6.86
C TRP A 59 0.18 -8.85 6.94
N LEU A 60 -0.33 -9.53 5.93
CA LEU A 60 -0.32 -11.00 5.90
C LEU A 60 0.85 -11.55 5.11
#